data_443ed97b8e3eff54092d165301086ac3
#
_entry.id   443ed97b8e3eff54092d165301086ac3
#
_cell.length_a   1.000
_cell.length_b   1.000
_cell.length_c   1.000
_cell.angle_alpha   90.00
_cell.angle_beta   90.00
_cell.angle_gamma   90.00
#
_symmetry.space_group_name_H-M   'P 1'
#
loop_
_entity.id
_entity.type
_entity.pdbx_description
1 polymer ?
#
loop_
_entity_poly.entity_id
_entity_poly.type
_entity_poly.pdbx_seq_one_letter_code
_entity_poly.pdbx_strand_id
1 'polypeptide(L)'
;ILEGRTISLYAISPATSYTWSPNYFLQYGNTNKADVSPLVTTTYSVYALNETNGCMGMDTVLVRVTPDDELIFYSAFTPNGDGDNDYFYIGNIFKYPNNVLKVYNRYGQVIFTSAGYKNDWDGSYQGNKVPTGTYFYILDSGTDKGKYTGTVTILR
;
A
#
# COMPACT_ATOMS: atom_id res chain seq x y z
N ILE A 1 9.97 -8.72 0.06
CA ILE A 1 9.65 -7.40 0.63
C ILE A 1 8.26 -6.95 0.21
N LEU A 2 7.64 -6.02 0.93
CA LEU A 2 6.45 -5.31 0.45
C LEU A 2 6.82 -4.33 -0.68
N GLU A 3 5.86 -4.09 -1.57
CA GLU A 3 5.98 -3.16 -2.70
C GLU A 3 6.54 -1.80 -2.26
N GLY A 4 7.58 -1.32 -2.94
CA GLY A 4 8.22 -0.03 -2.67
C GLY A 4 9.05 0.06 -1.38
N ARG A 5 9.13 -1.00 -0.58
CA ARG A 5 10.02 -1.02 0.59
C ARG A 5 11.46 -1.21 0.15
N THR A 6 12.38 -0.58 0.88
CA THR A 6 13.80 -0.64 0.58
C THR A 6 14.45 -1.83 1.29
N ILE A 7 15.31 -2.53 0.56
CA ILE A 7 16.22 -3.56 1.09
C ILE A 7 17.64 -3.30 0.58
N SER A 8 18.65 -3.56 1.40
CA SER A 8 20.05 -3.48 1.01
C SER A 8 20.54 -4.82 0.48
N LEU A 9 21.15 -4.81 -0.68
CA LEU A 9 21.86 -5.93 -1.30
C LEU A 9 23.35 -5.73 -1.12
N TYR A 10 24.11 -6.80 -0.90
CA TYR A 10 25.56 -6.74 -0.70
C TYR A 10 26.27 -7.72 -1.58
N ALA A 11 27.29 -7.26 -2.30
CA ALA A 11 28.25 -8.10 -2.99
C ALA A 11 29.46 -8.34 -2.10
N ILE A 12 29.75 -9.60 -1.79
CA ILE A 12 30.91 -10.00 -1.00
C ILE A 12 31.98 -10.49 -1.96
N SER A 13 32.91 -9.60 -2.30
CA SER A 13 33.97 -9.87 -3.27
C SER A 13 35.17 -8.95 -3.01
N PRO A 14 36.40 -9.37 -3.32
CA PRO A 14 37.60 -8.50 -3.28
C PRO A 14 37.71 -7.58 -4.51
N ALA A 15 36.64 -7.33 -5.25
CA ALA A 15 36.62 -6.46 -6.40
C ALA A 15 36.82 -4.99 -5.99
N THR A 16 37.30 -4.19 -6.93
CA THR A 16 37.55 -2.75 -6.76
C THR A 16 36.45 -1.88 -7.34
N SER A 17 35.65 -2.43 -8.27
CA SER A 17 34.49 -1.76 -8.85
C SER A 17 33.30 -2.71 -8.96
N TYR A 18 32.10 -2.12 -8.89
CA TYR A 18 30.82 -2.83 -8.92
C TYR A 18 29.84 -2.10 -9.81
N THR A 19 29.00 -2.86 -10.51
CA THR A 19 27.87 -2.33 -11.28
C THR A 19 26.66 -3.21 -11.08
N TRP A 20 25.57 -2.60 -10.59
CA TRP A 20 24.28 -3.27 -10.38
C TRP A 20 23.32 -2.98 -11.53
N SER A 21 22.56 -3.97 -11.90
CA SER A 21 21.53 -3.89 -12.95
C SER A 21 20.28 -4.70 -12.53
N PRO A 22 19.07 -4.25 -12.84
CA PRO A 22 18.72 -2.98 -13.47
C PRO A 22 18.97 -1.79 -12.54
N ASN A 23 19.10 -0.59 -13.10
CA ASN A 23 19.41 0.64 -12.34
C ASN A 23 18.16 1.41 -11.87
N TYR A 24 16.96 1.00 -12.28
CA TYR A 24 15.72 1.60 -11.79
C TYR A 24 15.39 1.11 -10.37
N PHE A 25 14.85 1.99 -9.54
CA PHE A 25 14.58 1.75 -8.11
C PHE A 25 15.81 1.27 -7.33
N LEU A 26 17.00 1.79 -7.71
CA LEU A 26 18.29 1.42 -7.15
C LEU A 26 19.11 2.66 -6.80
N GLN A 27 19.71 2.66 -5.60
CA GLN A 27 20.68 3.65 -5.13
C GLN A 27 22.02 2.95 -4.86
N TYR A 28 23.11 3.70 -5.00
CA TYR A 28 24.48 3.22 -4.78
C TYR A 28 24.90 2.06 -5.69
N GLY A 29 24.41 2.05 -6.93
CA GLY A 29 24.63 0.96 -7.90
C GLY A 29 26.08 0.75 -8.37
N ASN A 30 27.02 1.57 -7.92
CA ASN A 30 28.46 1.51 -8.24
C ASN A 30 29.33 1.09 -7.03
N THR A 31 28.73 0.61 -5.97
CA THR A 31 29.45 0.12 -4.78
C THR A 31 29.12 -1.34 -4.51
N ASN A 32 29.82 -1.95 -3.54
CA ASN A 32 29.49 -3.32 -3.11
C ASN A 32 28.15 -3.42 -2.35
N LYS A 33 27.48 -2.29 -2.10
CA LYS A 33 26.15 -2.21 -1.52
C LYS A 33 25.23 -1.51 -2.51
N ALA A 34 24.01 -2.02 -2.69
CA ALA A 34 22.94 -1.36 -3.41
C ALA A 34 21.68 -1.36 -2.54
N ASP A 35 21.00 -0.21 -2.44
CA ASP A 35 19.70 -0.12 -1.81
C ASP A 35 18.64 -0.13 -2.91
N VAL A 36 17.72 -1.10 -2.86
CA VAL A 36 16.70 -1.31 -3.89
C VAL A 36 15.30 -1.26 -3.30
N SER A 37 14.37 -0.66 -4.04
CA SER A 37 12.96 -0.52 -3.64
C SER A 37 12.01 -0.84 -4.80
N PRO A 38 12.05 -2.07 -5.35
CA PRO A 38 11.26 -2.45 -6.51
C PRO A 38 9.77 -2.48 -6.21
N LEU A 39 8.95 -2.14 -7.22
CA LEU A 39 7.48 -2.24 -7.18
C LEU A 39 6.97 -3.60 -7.65
N VAL A 40 7.80 -4.37 -8.34
CA VAL A 40 7.49 -5.73 -8.80
C VAL A 40 8.67 -6.65 -8.53
N THR A 41 8.42 -7.95 -8.42
CA THR A 41 9.48 -8.95 -8.26
C THR A 41 10.54 -8.77 -9.35
N THR A 42 11.76 -8.47 -8.93
CA THR A 42 12.86 -8.06 -9.81
C THR A 42 14.11 -8.87 -9.50
N THR A 43 14.79 -9.34 -10.54
CA THR A 43 16.12 -9.92 -10.42
C THR A 43 17.16 -8.82 -10.60
N TYR A 44 18.01 -8.64 -9.60
CA TYR A 44 19.17 -7.76 -9.69
C TYR A 44 20.42 -8.59 -9.95
N SER A 45 21.29 -8.08 -10.81
CA SER A 45 22.61 -8.65 -11.11
C SER A 45 23.68 -7.68 -10.65
N VAL A 46 24.77 -8.19 -10.10
CA VAL A 46 25.96 -7.42 -9.80
C VAL A 46 27.13 -7.92 -10.63
N TYR A 47 27.83 -7.00 -11.28
CA TYR A 47 29.10 -7.23 -11.93
C TYR A 47 30.20 -6.64 -11.06
N ALA A 48 31.18 -7.44 -10.71
CA ALA A 48 32.30 -7.08 -9.87
C ALA A 48 33.61 -7.23 -10.68
N LEU A 49 34.42 -6.18 -10.71
CA LEU A 49 35.70 -6.16 -11.42
C LEU A 49 36.82 -5.82 -10.45
N ASN A 50 37.86 -6.61 -10.42
CA ASN A 50 39.12 -6.25 -9.80
C ASN A 50 40.03 -5.64 -10.86
N GLU A 51 40.14 -4.32 -10.89
CA GLU A 51 40.92 -3.57 -11.89
C GLU A 51 42.41 -3.83 -11.79
N THR A 52 42.92 -4.33 -10.65
CA THR A 52 44.35 -4.62 -10.47
C THR A 52 44.78 -5.87 -11.23
N ASN A 53 43.95 -6.89 -11.29
CA ASN A 53 44.27 -8.18 -11.93
C ASN A 53 43.34 -8.55 -13.07
N GLY A 54 42.32 -7.72 -13.39
CA GLY A 54 41.36 -7.95 -14.45
C GLY A 54 40.33 -9.05 -14.17
N CYS A 55 40.26 -9.62 -12.96
CA CYS A 55 39.29 -10.65 -12.64
C CYS A 55 37.89 -10.05 -12.55
N MET A 56 36.95 -10.72 -13.23
CA MET A 56 35.52 -10.35 -13.23
C MET A 56 34.66 -11.46 -12.60
N GLY A 57 33.63 -11.06 -11.88
CA GLY A 57 32.59 -11.94 -11.37
C GLY A 57 31.20 -11.36 -11.59
N MET A 58 30.20 -12.21 -11.64
CA MET A 58 28.79 -11.83 -11.72
C MET A 58 27.98 -12.72 -10.79
N ASP A 59 26.99 -12.13 -10.12
CA ASP A 59 26.01 -12.85 -9.35
C ASP A 59 24.64 -12.19 -9.51
N THR A 60 23.58 -12.92 -9.12
CA THR A 60 22.21 -12.45 -9.24
C THR A 60 21.42 -12.73 -7.97
N VAL A 61 20.49 -11.85 -7.66
CA VAL A 61 19.55 -12.02 -6.55
C VAL A 61 18.12 -11.68 -6.97
N LEU A 62 17.18 -12.57 -6.66
CA LEU A 62 15.76 -12.35 -6.88
C LEU A 62 15.15 -11.65 -5.65
N VAL A 63 14.74 -10.41 -5.81
CA VAL A 63 13.95 -9.69 -4.82
C VAL A 63 12.48 -9.93 -5.09
N ARG A 64 11.84 -10.78 -4.27
CA ARG A 64 10.40 -11.04 -4.35
C ARG A 64 9.63 -9.88 -3.72
N VAL A 65 8.70 -9.30 -4.48
CA VAL A 65 7.81 -8.24 -4.03
C VAL A 65 6.41 -8.79 -3.82
N THR A 66 5.87 -8.55 -2.64
CA THR A 66 4.47 -8.79 -2.32
C THR A 66 3.73 -7.46 -2.41
N PRO A 67 2.62 -7.36 -3.14
CA PRO A 67 1.83 -6.14 -3.20
C PRO A 67 1.45 -5.66 -1.80
N ASP A 68 1.60 -4.35 -1.55
CA ASP A 68 1.08 -3.71 -0.34
C ASP A 68 -0.38 -3.35 -0.60
N ASP A 69 -1.25 -4.37 -0.56
CA ASP A 69 -2.66 -4.27 -0.87
C ASP A 69 -3.55 -4.46 0.37
N GLU A 70 -2.98 -4.39 1.57
CA GLU A 70 -3.76 -4.47 2.80
C GLU A 70 -4.66 -3.23 2.95
N LEU A 71 -5.95 -3.48 3.23
CA LEU A 71 -6.92 -2.42 3.50
C LEU A 71 -6.66 -1.82 4.89
N ILE A 72 -6.57 -0.50 4.96
CA ILE A 72 -6.35 0.23 6.20
C ILE A 72 -7.64 0.98 6.56
N PHE A 73 -8.26 0.59 7.67
CA PHE A 73 -9.52 1.20 8.13
C PHE A 73 -9.25 2.29 9.16
N TYR A 74 -9.72 3.51 8.88
CA TYR A 74 -9.66 4.60 9.83
C TYR A 74 -10.91 4.59 10.70
N SER A 75 -10.73 4.74 12.01
CA SER A 75 -11.80 4.55 12.99
C SER A 75 -12.70 5.76 13.20
N ALA A 76 -12.32 6.92 12.68
CA ALA A 76 -13.09 8.16 12.83
C ALA A 76 -12.85 9.13 11.68
N PHE A 77 -13.82 10.01 11.43
CA PHE A 77 -13.69 11.15 10.51
C PHE A 77 -14.55 12.32 10.98
N THR A 78 -14.25 13.52 10.45
CA THR A 78 -14.81 14.79 10.90
C THR A 78 -15.41 15.56 9.74
N PRO A 79 -16.63 15.22 9.25
CA PRO A 79 -17.23 15.83 8.07
C PRO A 79 -17.73 17.25 8.36
N ASN A 80 -16.81 18.21 8.49
CA ASN A 80 -17.08 19.62 8.78
C ASN A 80 -16.89 20.54 7.55
N GLY A 81 -16.29 20.01 6.46
CA GLY A 81 -16.06 20.70 5.20
C GLY A 81 -14.79 21.57 5.18
N ASP A 82 -13.83 21.29 6.06
CA ASP A 82 -12.53 21.98 6.10
C ASP A 82 -11.50 21.42 5.12
N GLY A 83 -11.79 20.25 4.51
CA GLY A 83 -10.94 19.55 3.56
C GLY A 83 -10.10 18.43 4.21
N ASP A 84 -10.11 18.33 5.55
CA ASP A 84 -9.37 17.30 6.27
C ASP A 84 -10.33 16.30 6.95
N ASN A 85 -10.15 15.02 6.67
CA ASN A 85 -10.95 13.92 7.25
C ASN A 85 -12.47 14.07 7.06
N ASP A 86 -12.92 14.72 5.99
CA ASP A 86 -14.34 14.93 5.69
C ASP A 86 -15.08 13.65 5.27
N TYR A 87 -14.34 12.60 4.91
CA TYR A 87 -14.89 11.36 4.40
C TYR A 87 -14.40 10.14 5.18
N PHE A 88 -15.21 9.07 5.18
CA PHE A 88 -14.75 7.77 5.72
C PHE A 88 -13.66 7.22 4.81
N TYR A 89 -12.42 7.29 5.25
CA TYR A 89 -11.27 6.87 4.48
C TYR A 89 -10.91 5.40 4.76
N ILE A 90 -10.70 4.65 3.67
CA ILE A 90 -10.18 3.28 3.68
C ILE A 90 -8.93 3.27 2.80
N GLY A 91 -7.76 3.10 3.41
CA GLY A 91 -6.49 3.04 2.67
C GLY A 91 -6.45 1.85 1.73
N ASN A 92 -5.82 2.03 0.57
CA ASN A 92 -5.70 1.03 -0.50
C ASN A 92 -7.03 0.58 -1.15
N ILE A 93 -8.17 1.22 -0.86
CA ILE A 93 -9.49 0.83 -1.42
C ILE A 93 -9.51 0.84 -2.95
N PHE A 94 -8.71 1.70 -3.57
CA PHE A 94 -8.61 1.82 -5.03
C PHE A 94 -8.05 0.54 -5.70
N LYS A 95 -7.34 -0.31 -4.95
CA LYS A 95 -6.87 -1.63 -5.41
C LYS A 95 -7.99 -2.68 -5.46
N TYR A 96 -9.18 -2.33 -4.96
CA TYR A 96 -10.37 -3.18 -4.88
C TYR A 96 -11.55 -2.55 -5.64
N PRO A 97 -11.50 -2.45 -6.98
CA PRO A 97 -12.51 -1.71 -7.76
C PRO A 97 -13.91 -2.31 -7.67
N ASN A 98 -14.03 -3.59 -7.36
CA ASN A 98 -15.30 -4.31 -7.22
C ASN A 98 -15.79 -4.38 -5.76
N ASN A 99 -15.23 -3.57 -4.87
CA ASN A 99 -15.65 -3.54 -3.48
C ASN A 99 -17.11 -3.07 -3.32
N VAL A 100 -17.76 -3.50 -2.24
CA VAL A 100 -19.09 -3.00 -1.83
C VAL A 100 -19.04 -2.63 -0.37
N LEU A 101 -19.19 -1.34 -0.07
CA LEU A 101 -19.31 -0.84 1.29
C LEU A 101 -20.78 -0.66 1.67
N LYS A 102 -21.15 -1.14 2.86
CA LYS A 102 -22.43 -0.83 3.54
C LYS A 102 -22.17 -0.28 4.92
N VAL A 103 -22.85 0.79 5.28
CA VAL A 103 -22.77 1.38 6.63
C VAL A 103 -24.14 1.31 7.27
N TYR A 104 -24.14 0.99 8.55
CA TYR A 104 -25.36 0.74 9.36
C TYR A 104 -25.36 1.66 10.59
N ASN A 105 -26.54 2.12 10.94
CA ASN A 105 -26.75 2.77 12.24
C ASN A 105 -26.84 1.71 13.38
N ARG A 106 -26.92 2.16 14.63
CA ARG A 106 -27.02 1.30 15.81
C ARG A 106 -28.25 0.40 15.84
N TYR A 107 -29.25 0.64 14.99
CA TYR A 107 -30.47 -0.16 14.88
C TYR A 107 -30.38 -1.21 13.77
N GLY A 108 -29.22 -1.32 13.10
CA GLY A 108 -29.00 -2.24 11.98
C GLY A 108 -29.60 -1.79 10.66
N GLN A 109 -30.08 -0.54 10.57
CA GLN A 109 -30.57 0.03 9.31
C GLN A 109 -29.39 0.44 8.45
N VAL A 110 -29.41 0.08 7.17
CA VAL A 110 -28.44 0.56 6.18
C VAL A 110 -28.67 2.04 5.92
N ILE A 111 -27.63 2.84 6.13
CA ILE A 111 -27.65 4.29 5.89
C ILE A 111 -26.77 4.72 4.73
N PHE A 112 -25.88 3.85 4.29
CA PHE A 112 -25.05 4.09 3.10
C PHE A 112 -24.74 2.78 2.40
N THR A 113 -24.70 2.79 1.08
CA THR A 113 -24.25 1.67 0.25
C THR A 113 -23.53 2.23 -0.97
N SER A 114 -22.34 1.71 -1.25
CA SER A 114 -21.59 2.05 -2.46
C SER A 114 -20.96 0.79 -3.06
N ALA A 115 -21.16 0.59 -4.34
CA ALA A 115 -20.40 -0.38 -5.13
C ALA A 115 -19.22 0.35 -5.78
N GLY A 116 -17.99 -0.15 -5.54
CA GLY A 116 -16.77 0.54 -5.93
C GLY A 116 -16.53 1.81 -5.10
N TYR A 117 -16.64 1.70 -3.78
CA TYR A 117 -16.39 2.80 -2.84
C TYR A 117 -15.04 3.46 -3.08
N LYS A 118 -15.01 4.80 -3.06
CA LYS A 118 -13.84 5.64 -3.39
C LYS A 118 -13.51 6.67 -2.32
N ASN A 119 -13.81 6.38 -1.05
CA ASN A 119 -13.62 7.32 0.08
C ASN A 119 -14.48 8.59 -0.07
N ASP A 120 -15.75 8.43 -0.42
CA ASP A 120 -16.66 9.51 -0.78
C ASP A 120 -17.91 9.62 0.14
N TRP A 121 -17.99 8.83 1.22
CA TRP A 121 -19.06 8.98 2.21
C TRP A 121 -18.72 10.04 3.25
N ASP A 122 -19.51 11.12 3.27
CA ASP A 122 -19.37 12.28 4.15
C ASP A 122 -20.21 12.20 5.44
N GLY A 123 -20.75 11.03 5.77
CA GLY A 123 -21.65 10.87 6.92
C GLY A 123 -23.03 11.46 6.68
N SER A 124 -23.54 11.45 5.45
CA SER A 124 -24.91 11.81 5.12
C SER A 124 -25.76 10.58 4.76
N TYR A 125 -27.07 10.71 4.97
CA TYR A 125 -28.12 9.77 4.60
C TYR A 125 -29.33 10.53 4.06
N GLN A 126 -29.75 10.22 2.84
CA GLN A 126 -30.88 10.89 2.16
C GLN A 126 -30.75 12.43 2.16
N GLY A 127 -29.54 12.93 1.92
CA GLY A 127 -29.25 14.36 1.86
C GLY A 127 -29.12 15.07 3.22
N ASN A 128 -29.27 14.37 4.32
CA ASN A 128 -29.14 14.93 5.67
C ASN A 128 -27.90 14.36 6.37
N LYS A 129 -27.21 15.18 7.16
CA LYS A 129 -26.10 14.74 8.00
C LYS A 129 -26.61 13.79 9.08
N VAL A 130 -26.01 12.60 9.20
CA VAL A 130 -26.34 11.68 10.28
C VAL A 130 -25.76 12.18 11.62
N PRO A 131 -26.32 11.82 12.78
CA PRO A 131 -25.81 12.27 14.09
C PRO A 131 -24.35 11.87 14.34
N THR A 132 -23.66 12.66 15.15
CA THR A 132 -22.36 12.27 15.74
C THR A 132 -22.52 10.96 16.50
N GLY A 133 -21.57 10.04 16.32
CA GLY A 133 -21.61 8.73 16.97
C GLY A 133 -20.95 7.64 16.16
N THR A 134 -21.08 6.41 16.65
CA THR A 134 -20.46 5.24 16.05
C THR A 134 -21.43 4.51 15.14
N TYR A 135 -20.93 4.14 13.97
CA TYR A 135 -21.63 3.41 12.91
C TYR A 135 -20.89 2.12 12.62
N PHE A 136 -21.60 1.10 12.19
CA PHE A 136 -21.02 -0.19 11.82
C PHE A 136 -20.88 -0.24 10.31
N TYR A 137 -19.84 -0.90 9.83
CA TYR A 137 -19.68 -1.12 8.40
C TYR A 137 -19.40 -2.59 8.08
N ILE A 138 -19.76 -2.96 6.85
CA ILE A 138 -19.35 -4.18 6.18
C ILE A 138 -18.78 -3.76 4.84
N LEU A 139 -17.54 -4.07 4.59
CA LEU A 139 -16.89 -3.95 3.29
C LEU A 139 -16.68 -5.35 2.72
N ASP A 140 -17.32 -5.63 1.60
CA ASP A 140 -16.97 -6.78 0.75
C ASP A 140 -15.87 -6.33 -0.20
N SER A 141 -14.72 -6.99 -0.19
CA SER A 141 -13.59 -6.59 -1.05
C SER A 141 -13.83 -6.86 -2.54
N GLY A 142 -14.82 -7.71 -2.87
CA GLY A 142 -15.04 -8.18 -4.23
C GLY A 142 -13.95 -9.14 -4.74
N THR A 143 -13.17 -9.71 -3.81
CA THR A 143 -12.09 -10.66 -4.07
C THR A 143 -12.18 -11.85 -3.08
N ASP A 144 -11.28 -12.82 -3.22
CA ASP A 144 -11.12 -13.95 -2.31
C ASP A 144 -10.72 -13.56 -0.87
N LYS A 145 -10.27 -12.31 -0.65
CA LYS A 145 -10.03 -11.77 0.71
C LYS A 145 -11.31 -11.61 1.54
N GLY A 146 -12.47 -11.62 0.89
CA GLY A 146 -13.78 -11.68 1.55
C GLY A 146 -14.25 -10.37 2.15
N LYS A 147 -14.87 -10.45 3.33
CA LYS A 147 -15.55 -9.33 3.98
C LYS A 147 -14.82 -8.85 5.21
N TYR A 148 -14.78 -7.54 5.37
CA TYR A 148 -14.25 -6.84 6.54
C TYR A 148 -15.42 -6.17 7.27
N THR A 149 -15.41 -6.23 8.58
CA THR A 149 -16.42 -5.59 9.44
C THR A 149 -15.75 -4.74 10.50
N GLY A 150 -16.36 -3.65 10.86
CA GLY A 150 -15.82 -2.78 11.88
C GLY A 150 -16.76 -1.62 12.22
N THR A 151 -16.20 -0.65 12.91
CA THR A 151 -16.90 0.56 13.30
C THR A 151 -16.16 1.81 12.84
N VAL A 152 -16.91 2.85 12.54
CA VAL A 152 -16.40 4.19 12.27
C VAL A 152 -17.16 5.21 13.08
N THR A 153 -16.47 6.18 13.67
CA THR A 153 -17.08 7.24 14.49
C THR A 153 -17.09 8.55 13.72
N ILE A 154 -18.25 9.17 13.66
CA ILE A 154 -18.41 10.54 13.14
C ILE A 154 -18.27 11.51 14.31
N LEU A 155 -17.36 12.48 14.17
CA LEU A 155 -17.14 13.60 15.06
C LEU A 155 -17.51 14.91 14.34
N ARG A 156 -18.10 15.88 15.06
CA ARG A 156 -18.40 17.22 14.50
C ARG A 156 -18.24 18.26 15.59
#